data_7620c496b49c498abe6183a45701268f
#
_entry.id   7620c496b49c498abe6183a45701268f
#
_cell.length_a   1.000
_cell.length_b   1.000
_cell.length_c   1.000
_cell.angle_alpha   90.00
_cell.angle_beta   90.00
_cell.angle_gamma   90.00
#
_symmetry.space_group_name_H-M   'P 1'
#
loop_
_entity.id
_entity.type
_entity.pdbx_description
1 polymer ?
#
loop_
_entity_poly.entity_id
_entity_poly.type
_entity_poly.pdbx_seq_one_letter_code
_entity_poly.pdbx_strand_id
1 'polypeptide(L)'
;LTFLFASAKIGAILVTVNTNYKQHELEYLVENADIHTLCISNGTFDSDYVDMTYTMLPELKTSQRGHLKSNKFPYMRNVVYIGQEKHRGMYNTAELLLLGNTITDEKLEVQKQKFNCYDVVNMQYTSGTTGFPKGVMLTHHNITNNGYCIGQCMKFTENDRV
;
A
#
# COMPACT_ATOMS: atom_id res chain seq x y z
N LEU A 1 -4.13 8.97 3.10
CA LEU A 1 -3.08 9.95 2.76
C LEU A 1 -1.74 9.63 3.42
N THR A 2 -1.68 9.31 4.72
CA THR A 2 -0.42 9.04 5.45
C THR A 2 0.44 7.97 4.75
N PHE A 3 -0.13 6.83 4.36
CA PHE A 3 0.61 5.79 3.64
C PHE A 3 1.11 6.23 2.27
N LEU A 4 0.36 7.08 1.56
CA LEU A 4 0.78 7.60 0.25
C LEU A 4 2.08 8.42 0.37
N PHE A 5 2.11 9.36 1.31
CA PHE A 5 3.29 10.19 1.49
C PHE A 5 4.44 9.45 2.19
N ALA A 6 4.14 8.52 3.11
CA ALA A 6 5.17 7.73 3.76
C ALA A 6 5.88 6.78 2.78
N SER A 7 5.13 6.06 1.94
CA SER A 7 5.71 5.18 0.91
C SER A 7 6.53 5.99 -0.10
N ALA A 8 6.02 7.14 -0.55
CA ALA A 8 6.73 8.02 -1.46
C ALA A 8 8.08 8.50 -0.88
N LYS A 9 8.13 8.83 0.42
CA LYS A 9 9.36 9.28 1.09
C LYS A 9 10.45 8.22 1.19
N ILE A 10 10.10 6.96 1.20
CA ILE A 10 11.06 5.85 1.32
C ILE A 10 11.30 5.11 0.01
N GLY A 11 10.64 5.53 -1.08
CA GLY A 11 10.74 4.92 -2.42
C GLY A 11 9.99 3.60 -2.55
N ALA A 12 9.03 3.35 -1.67
CA ALA A 12 8.13 2.21 -1.81
C ALA A 12 6.98 2.57 -2.76
N ILE A 13 6.62 1.64 -3.64
CA ILE A 13 5.50 1.81 -4.57
C ILE A 13 4.21 1.49 -3.82
N LEU A 14 3.33 2.47 -3.68
CA LEU A 14 2.00 2.25 -3.12
C LEU A 14 1.08 1.65 -4.19
N VAL A 15 0.52 0.48 -3.90
CA VAL A 15 -0.52 -0.14 -4.73
C VAL A 15 -1.87 0.07 -4.05
N THR A 16 -2.76 0.81 -4.71
CA THR A 16 -4.11 1.06 -4.17
C THR A 16 -5.03 -0.10 -4.51
N VAL A 17 -5.76 -0.59 -3.50
CA VAL A 17 -6.71 -1.69 -3.65
C VAL A 17 -8.13 -1.16 -3.56
N ASN A 18 -8.98 -1.56 -4.51
CA ASN A 18 -10.41 -1.26 -4.42
C ASN A 18 -11.02 -2.02 -3.24
N THR A 19 -11.67 -1.29 -2.35
CA THR A 19 -12.30 -1.84 -1.14
C THR A 19 -13.44 -2.83 -1.44
N ASN A 20 -13.99 -2.83 -2.65
CA ASN A 20 -15.03 -3.77 -3.07
C ASN A 20 -14.47 -5.10 -3.59
N TYR A 21 -13.14 -5.24 -3.72
CA TYR A 21 -12.54 -6.48 -4.19
C TYR A 21 -12.88 -7.64 -3.25
N LYS A 22 -13.27 -8.74 -3.86
CA LYS A 22 -13.41 -10.02 -3.18
C LYS A 22 -12.07 -10.76 -3.18
N GLN A 23 -12.01 -11.87 -2.46
CA GLN A 23 -10.76 -12.59 -2.24
C GLN A 23 -9.97 -12.89 -3.53
N HIS A 24 -10.62 -13.39 -4.57
CA HIS A 24 -9.95 -13.78 -5.82
C HIS A 24 -9.35 -12.57 -6.57
N GLU A 25 -9.99 -11.40 -6.49
CA GLU A 25 -9.47 -10.16 -7.10
C GLU A 25 -8.28 -9.62 -6.31
N LEU A 26 -8.34 -9.70 -4.97
CA LEU A 26 -7.23 -9.35 -4.11
C LEU A 26 -6.03 -10.27 -4.33
N GLU A 27 -6.24 -11.58 -4.42
CA GLU A 27 -5.20 -12.57 -4.72
C GLU A 27 -4.51 -12.28 -6.05
N TYR A 28 -5.29 -12.01 -7.10
CA TYR A 28 -4.76 -11.63 -8.41
C TYR A 28 -3.88 -10.38 -8.32
N LEU A 29 -4.34 -9.32 -7.63
CA LEU A 29 -3.57 -8.09 -7.46
C LEU A 29 -2.28 -8.33 -6.69
N VAL A 30 -2.34 -9.07 -5.57
CA VAL A 30 -1.19 -9.38 -4.72
C VAL A 30 -0.12 -10.14 -5.48
N GLU A 31 -0.52 -11.09 -6.31
CA GLU A 31 0.39 -11.89 -7.16
C GLU A 31 0.96 -11.05 -8.30
N ASN A 32 0.09 -10.31 -9.02
CA ASN A 32 0.48 -9.55 -10.21
C ASN A 32 1.39 -8.34 -9.89
N ALA A 33 1.23 -7.74 -8.71
CA ALA A 33 2.03 -6.58 -8.29
C ALA A 33 3.21 -6.92 -7.38
N ASP A 34 3.54 -8.21 -7.18
CA ASP A 34 4.62 -8.68 -6.32
C ASP A 34 4.60 -8.00 -4.92
N ILE A 35 3.42 -7.98 -4.30
CA ILE A 35 3.20 -7.25 -3.05
C ILE A 35 4.09 -7.78 -1.93
N HIS A 36 4.89 -6.90 -1.34
CA HIS A 36 5.73 -7.20 -0.20
C HIS A 36 5.03 -7.00 1.16
N THR A 37 4.22 -5.96 1.25
CA THR A 37 3.52 -5.59 2.49
C THR A 37 2.07 -5.26 2.17
N LEU A 38 1.14 -5.98 2.79
CA LEU A 38 -0.29 -5.75 2.68
C LEU A 38 -0.79 -4.97 3.89
N CYS A 39 -1.45 -3.82 3.66
CA CYS A 39 -2.08 -3.02 4.72
C CYS A 39 -3.60 -3.19 4.64
N ILE A 40 -4.22 -3.59 5.73
CA ILE A 40 -5.66 -3.84 5.84
C ILE A 40 -6.28 -3.12 7.03
N SER A 41 -7.59 -2.94 7.02
CA SER A 41 -8.42 -2.56 8.17
C SER A 41 -9.44 -3.67 8.47
N ASN A 42 -10.41 -3.42 9.34
CA ASN A 42 -11.46 -4.41 9.67
C ASN A 42 -12.24 -4.89 8.44
N GLY A 43 -12.50 -3.98 7.51
CA GLY A 43 -13.31 -4.30 6.35
C GLY A 43 -14.45 -3.33 6.13
N THR A 44 -15.43 -3.77 5.35
CA THR A 44 -16.69 -3.09 5.06
C THR A 44 -17.85 -3.93 5.57
N PHE A 45 -19.09 -3.42 5.43
CA PHE A 45 -20.28 -4.17 5.80
C PHE A 45 -20.37 -5.57 5.14
N ASP A 46 -19.85 -5.69 3.90
CA ASP A 46 -19.94 -6.91 3.08
C ASP A 46 -18.66 -7.74 3.04
N SER A 47 -17.59 -7.34 3.71
CA SER A 47 -16.28 -8.00 3.59
C SER A 47 -15.43 -7.79 4.83
N ASP A 48 -15.06 -8.87 5.50
CA ASP A 48 -14.07 -8.90 6.59
C ASP A 48 -12.67 -9.09 5.97
N TYR A 49 -11.85 -8.04 5.98
CA TYR A 49 -10.52 -8.09 5.37
C TYR A 49 -9.53 -8.90 6.21
N VAL A 50 -9.76 -9.03 7.52
CA VAL A 50 -8.91 -9.84 8.40
C VAL A 50 -9.13 -11.32 8.07
N ASP A 51 -10.38 -11.75 7.95
CA ASP A 51 -10.73 -13.14 7.58
C ASP A 51 -10.27 -13.47 6.16
N MET A 52 -10.50 -12.57 5.20
CA MET A 52 -10.00 -12.70 3.83
C MET A 52 -8.47 -12.87 3.80
N THR A 53 -7.76 -12.09 4.61
CA THR A 53 -6.29 -12.16 4.67
C THR A 53 -5.82 -13.48 5.27
N TYR A 54 -6.45 -13.99 6.32
CA TYR A 54 -6.11 -15.30 6.88
C TYR A 54 -6.46 -16.46 5.95
N THR A 55 -7.50 -16.30 5.14
CA THR A 55 -7.86 -17.31 4.12
C THR A 55 -6.83 -17.31 2.99
N MET A 56 -6.40 -16.14 2.55
CA MET A 56 -5.37 -15.97 1.51
C MET A 56 -3.98 -16.39 1.98
N LEU A 57 -3.64 -16.11 3.24
CA LEU A 57 -2.31 -16.29 3.86
C LEU A 57 -2.44 -17.10 5.17
N PRO A 58 -2.80 -18.39 5.11
CA PRO A 58 -2.98 -19.21 6.30
C PRO A 58 -1.70 -19.34 7.15
N GLU A 59 -0.52 -19.15 6.53
CA GLU A 59 0.78 -19.18 7.19
C GLU A 59 0.94 -18.07 8.24
N LEU A 60 0.14 -16.98 8.18
CA LEU A 60 0.13 -15.93 9.20
C LEU A 60 -0.16 -16.45 10.60
N LYS A 61 -0.98 -17.51 10.70
CA LYS A 61 -1.36 -18.08 12.00
C LYS A 61 -0.17 -18.70 12.77
N THR A 62 0.90 -19.06 12.06
CA THR A 62 2.10 -19.70 12.62
C THR A 62 3.36 -18.87 12.45
N SER A 63 3.38 -17.89 11.54
CA SER A 63 4.54 -17.05 11.24
C SER A 63 4.80 -16.01 12.33
N GLN A 64 6.09 -15.69 12.51
CA GLN A 64 6.49 -14.49 13.22
C GLN A 64 6.26 -13.26 12.32
N ARG A 65 5.94 -12.12 12.94
CA ARG A 65 5.79 -10.83 12.24
C ARG A 65 7.07 -10.46 11.50
N GLY A 66 6.94 -9.99 10.28
CA GLY A 66 8.08 -9.64 9.43
C GLY A 66 8.78 -10.83 8.76
N HIS A 67 8.38 -12.06 9.07
CA HIS A 67 9.00 -13.28 8.55
C HIS A 67 8.00 -14.22 7.86
N LEU A 68 6.92 -13.65 7.32
CA LEU A 68 5.95 -14.42 6.55
C LEU A 68 6.64 -15.04 5.32
N LYS A 69 6.38 -16.33 5.11
CA LYS A 69 6.77 -17.06 3.92
C LYS A 69 5.56 -17.76 3.38
N SER A 70 5.08 -17.31 2.24
CA SER A 70 3.98 -17.96 1.53
C SER A 70 4.51 -18.56 0.22
N ASN A 71 4.09 -19.80 -0.08
CA ASN A 71 4.43 -20.43 -1.36
C ASN A 71 3.64 -19.80 -2.51
N LYS A 72 2.42 -19.35 -2.23
CA LYS A 72 1.54 -18.72 -3.22
C LYS A 72 1.98 -17.29 -3.55
N PHE A 73 2.47 -16.56 -2.54
CA PHE A 73 2.89 -15.16 -2.67
C PHE A 73 4.35 -15.01 -2.21
N PRO A 74 5.32 -15.36 -3.05
CA PRO A 74 6.72 -15.49 -2.65
C PRO A 74 7.39 -14.17 -2.23
N TYR A 75 6.82 -13.03 -2.62
CA TYR A 75 7.31 -11.70 -2.23
C TYR A 75 6.69 -11.17 -0.94
N MET A 76 5.55 -11.73 -0.49
CA MET A 76 4.86 -11.27 0.71
C MET A 76 5.70 -11.52 1.98
N ARG A 77 5.89 -10.49 2.78
CA ARG A 77 6.67 -10.55 4.04
C ARG A 77 5.89 -10.04 5.24
N ASN A 78 5.05 -9.02 5.01
CA ASN A 78 4.38 -8.33 6.10
C ASN A 78 2.90 -8.18 5.82
N VAL A 79 2.11 -8.29 6.88
CA VAL A 79 0.74 -7.78 6.91
C VAL A 79 0.63 -6.79 8.05
N VAL A 80 0.02 -5.65 7.76
CA VAL A 80 -0.20 -4.55 8.70
C VAL A 80 -1.68 -4.31 8.86
N TYR A 81 -2.16 -4.42 10.09
CA TYR A 81 -3.52 -4.03 10.44
C TYR A 81 -3.57 -2.56 10.85
N ILE A 82 -4.36 -1.78 10.14
CA ILE A 82 -4.56 -0.35 10.41
C ILE A 82 -5.61 -0.20 11.52
N GLY A 83 -5.18 -0.28 12.76
CA GLY A 83 -5.99 -0.23 13.96
C GLY A 83 -5.16 -0.56 15.19
N GLN A 84 -5.83 -0.65 16.35
CA GLN A 84 -5.18 -0.95 17.64
C GLN A 84 -5.23 -2.44 17.99
N GLU A 85 -6.13 -3.19 17.38
CA GLU A 85 -6.32 -4.61 17.63
C GLU A 85 -5.08 -5.41 17.24
N LYS A 86 -4.88 -6.53 17.93
CA LYS A 86 -3.76 -7.44 17.67
C LYS A 86 -4.26 -8.68 16.94
N HIS A 87 -3.75 -8.89 15.75
CA HIS A 87 -3.99 -10.07 14.95
C HIS A 87 -2.72 -10.92 14.83
N ARG A 88 -2.86 -12.24 14.90
CA ARG A 88 -1.71 -13.16 14.84
C ARG A 88 -0.96 -13.00 13.51
N GLY A 89 0.37 -12.84 13.60
CA GLY A 89 1.24 -12.68 12.43
C GLY A 89 1.24 -11.28 11.80
N MET A 90 0.35 -10.38 12.21
CA MET A 90 0.24 -9.01 11.68
C MET A 90 0.84 -7.98 12.64
N TYR A 91 1.42 -6.92 12.10
CA TYR A 91 1.70 -5.70 12.86
C TYR A 91 0.44 -4.86 12.98
N ASN A 92 0.29 -4.10 14.07
CA ASN A 92 -0.74 -3.07 14.17
C ASN A 92 -0.13 -1.66 14.09
N THR A 93 -0.97 -0.62 14.07
CA THR A 93 -0.52 0.77 13.94
C THR A 93 0.43 1.18 15.07
N ALA A 94 0.15 0.79 16.33
CA ALA A 94 1.00 1.15 17.47
C ALA A 94 2.40 0.53 17.35
N GLU A 95 2.48 -0.71 16.90
CA GLU A 95 3.74 -1.41 16.68
C GLU A 95 4.55 -0.80 15.52
N LEU A 96 3.90 -0.33 14.45
CA LEU A 96 4.57 0.40 13.38
C LEU A 96 5.19 1.71 13.89
N LEU A 97 4.47 2.46 14.72
CA LEU A 97 4.97 3.70 15.31
C LEU A 97 6.19 3.44 16.19
N LEU A 98 6.14 2.37 17.01
CA LEU A 98 7.30 1.96 17.84
C LEU A 98 8.52 1.58 16.99
N LEU A 99 8.32 0.84 15.90
CA LEU A 99 9.38 0.51 14.96
C LEU A 99 9.93 1.78 14.27
N GLY A 100 9.05 2.72 13.93
CA GLY A 100 9.42 4.00 13.32
C GLY A 100 10.37 4.82 14.21
N ASN A 101 10.20 4.79 15.54
CA ASN A 101 11.08 5.48 16.48
C ASN A 101 12.53 4.96 16.48
N THR A 102 12.80 3.82 15.88
CA THR A 102 14.16 3.28 15.71
C THR A 102 14.89 3.84 14.49
N ILE A 103 14.18 4.57 13.63
CA ILE A 103 14.71 5.17 12.40
C ILE A 103 15.02 6.65 12.65
N THR A 104 16.27 7.05 12.47
CA THR A 104 16.68 8.44 12.64
C THR A 104 16.33 9.27 11.41
N ASP A 105 16.21 10.60 11.61
CA ASP A 105 15.94 11.54 10.51
C ASP A 105 17.05 11.50 9.45
N GLU A 106 18.31 11.32 9.86
CA GLU A 106 19.44 11.22 8.94
C GLU A 106 19.30 10.00 8.00
N LYS A 107 18.88 8.84 8.54
CA LYS A 107 18.62 7.66 7.71
C LYS A 107 17.50 7.90 6.71
N LEU A 108 16.46 8.61 7.11
CA LEU A 108 15.35 8.97 6.22
C LEU A 108 15.82 9.93 5.11
N GLU A 109 16.63 10.95 5.45
CA GLU A 109 17.17 11.88 4.46
C GLU A 109 18.10 11.19 3.45
N VAL A 110 18.98 10.29 3.90
CA VAL A 110 19.82 9.48 3.01
C VAL A 110 18.96 8.60 2.08
N GLN A 111 17.84 8.07 2.59
CA GLN A 111 16.94 7.25 1.77
C GLN A 111 16.25 8.09 0.69
N LYS A 112 15.76 9.28 1.01
CA LYS A 112 15.11 10.21 0.07
C LYS A 112 15.99 10.59 -1.12
N GLN A 113 17.31 10.71 -0.90
CA GLN A 113 18.28 11.08 -1.96
C GLN A 113 18.48 9.98 -3.02
N LYS A 114 17.98 8.75 -2.78
CA LYS A 114 18.13 7.63 -3.71
C LYS A 114 17.13 7.64 -4.86
N PHE A 115 16.10 8.49 -4.79
CA PHE A 115 15.00 8.50 -5.74
C PHE A 115 14.98 9.80 -6.55
N ASN A 116 14.41 9.72 -7.74
CA ASN A 116 14.20 10.87 -8.60
C ASN A 116 12.70 10.99 -8.99
N CYS A 117 12.34 12.06 -9.64
CA CYS A 117 10.94 12.34 -9.97
C CYS A 117 10.34 11.38 -11.03
N TYR A 118 11.17 10.62 -11.74
CA TYR A 118 10.73 9.63 -12.73
C TYR A 118 10.63 8.21 -12.18
N ASP A 119 10.97 8.00 -10.91
CA ASP A 119 10.74 6.71 -10.26
C ASP A 119 9.25 6.49 -10.01
N VAL A 120 8.83 5.23 -10.14
CA VAL A 120 7.44 4.83 -9.87
C VAL A 120 7.16 4.94 -8.39
N VAL A 121 6.07 5.60 -8.04
CA VAL A 121 5.64 5.82 -6.64
C VAL A 121 4.28 5.23 -6.33
N ASN A 122 3.46 5.04 -7.36
CA ASN A 122 2.11 4.52 -7.18
C ASN A 122 1.74 3.59 -8.32
N MET A 123 0.97 2.55 -8.00
CA MET A 123 0.35 1.68 -8.98
C MET A 123 -1.17 1.64 -8.74
N GLN A 124 -1.92 1.92 -9.79
CA GLN A 124 -3.39 1.90 -9.74
C GLN A 124 -3.94 0.88 -10.72
N TYR A 125 -4.83 0.03 -10.23
CA TYR A 125 -5.51 -0.95 -11.06
C TYR A 125 -6.77 -0.37 -11.66
N THR A 126 -6.86 -0.46 -12.99
CA THR A 126 -8.03 -0.02 -13.75
C THR A 126 -8.81 -1.23 -14.26
N SER A 127 -10.13 -1.10 -14.40
CA SER A 127 -10.96 -2.11 -15.07
C SER A 127 -10.53 -2.21 -16.53
N GLY A 128 -9.81 -3.27 -16.87
CA GLY A 128 -9.39 -3.49 -18.26
C GLY A 128 -10.55 -3.94 -19.14
N THR A 129 -10.53 -3.54 -20.40
CA THR A 129 -11.48 -4.03 -21.42
C THR A 129 -11.32 -5.53 -21.73
N THR A 130 -10.26 -6.17 -21.24
CA THR A 130 -9.87 -7.56 -21.49
C THR A 130 -10.20 -8.53 -20.33
N GLY A 131 -11.00 -8.12 -19.34
CA GLY A 131 -11.48 -8.96 -18.24
C GLY A 131 -10.64 -8.91 -16.95
N PHE A 132 -9.33 -8.68 -17.01
CA PHE A 132 -8.49 -8.54 -15.82
C PHE A 132 -8.03 -7.08 -15.63
N PRO A 133 -8.03 -6.57 -14.39
CA PRO A 133 -7.51 -5.24 -14.09
C PRO A 133 -6.05 -5.09 -14.50
N LYS A 134 -5.69 -3.93 -15.06
CA LYS A 134 -4.31 -3.60 -15.44
C LYS A 134 -3.70 -2.64 -14.43
N GLY A 135 -2.49 -2.94 -13.95
CA GLY A 135 -1.72 -2.07 -13.08
C GLY A 135 -1.05 -0.94 -13.87
N VAL A 136 -1.47 0.31 -13.64
CA VAL A 136 -0.86 1.50 -14.22
C VAL A 136 0.17 2.05 -13.27
N MET A 137 1.43 2.06 -13.67
CA MET A 137 2.54 2.61 -12.89
C MET A 137 2.65 4.12 -13.09
N LEU A 138 2.58 4.87 -12.00
CA LEU A 138 2.66 6.33 -11.98
C LEU A 138 3.93 6.78 -11.28
N THR A 139 4.68 7.67 -11.93
CA THR A 139 5.88 8.30 -11.34
C THR A 139 5.49 9.50 -10.47
N HIS A 140 6.41 9.99 -9.64
CA HIS A 140 6.24 11.26 -8.93
C HIS A 140 5.93 12.39 -9.91
N HIS A 141 6.62 12.43 -11.05
CA HIS A 141 6.41 13.41 -12.12
C HIS A 141 4.98 13.37 -12.67
N ASN A 142 4.44 12.17 -12.95
CA ASN A 142 3.07 12.03 -13.44
C ASN A 142 2.06 12.61 -12.45
N ILE A 143 2.16 12.21 -11.17
CA ILE A 143 1.20 12.62 -10.13
C ILE A 143 1.26 14.12 -9.91
N THR A 144 2.47 14.69 -9.78
CA THR A 144 2.67 16.11 -9.49
C THR A 144 2.16 16.99 -10.64
N ASN A 145 2.53 16.65 -11.89
CA ASN A 145 2.09 17.43 -13.06
C ASN A 145 0.58 17.31 -13.28
N ASN A 146 0.01 16.13 -13.12
CA ASN A 146 -1.44 15.96 -13.24
C ASN A 146 -2.18 16.80 -12.18
N GLY A 147 -1.71 16.78 -10.93
CA GLY A 147 -2.26 17.61 -9.86
C GLY A 147 -2.15 19.12 -10.17
N TYR A 148 -0.99 19.55 -10.68
CA TYR A 148 -0.79 20.93 -11.10
C TYR A 148 -1.74 21.34 -12.24
N CYS A 149 -1.83 20.54 -13.29
CA CYS A 149 -2.71 20.83 -14.44
C CYS A 149 -4.18 20.90 -14.01
N ILE A 150 -4.64 19.96 -13.17
CA ILE A 150 -6.00 19.97 -12.64
C ILE A 150 -6.25 21.24 -11.83
N GLY A 151 -5.33 21.60 -10.92
CA GLY A 151 -5.43 22.81 -10.09
C GLY A 151 -5.53 24.08 -10.94
N GLN A 152 -4.72 24.18 -12.01
CA GLN A 152 -4.79 25.30 -12.95
C GLN A 152 -6.13 25.35 -13.71
N CYS A 153 -6.60 24.22 -14.22
CA CYS A 153 -7.89 24.15 -14.93
C CYS A 153 -9.08 24.52 -14.02
N MET A 154 -9.02 24.11 -12.76
CA MET A 154 -10.04 24.41 -11.76
C MET A 154 -9.84 25.79 -11.10
N LYS A 155 -8.76 26.51 -11.44
CA LYS A 155 -8.40 27.83 -10.87
C LYS A 155 -8.29 27.80 -9.34
N PHE A 156 -7.73 26.73 -8.78
CA PHE A 156 -7.51 26.63 -7.34
C PHE A 156 -6.52 27.69 -6.84
N THR A 157 -6.80 28.21 -5.65
CA THR A 157 -6.00 29.18 -4.93
C THR A 157 -5.65 28.65 -3.54
N GLU A 158 -4.80 29.35 -2.78
CA GLU A 158 -4.48 29.01 -1.40
C GLU A 158 -5.70 29.04 -0.43
N ASN A 159 -6.80 29.63 -0.86
CA ASN A 159 -8.04 29.73 -0.06
C ASN A 159 -8.97 28.55 -0.26
N ASP A 160 -8.74 27.71 -1.29
CA ASP A 160 -9.59 26.57 -1.58
C ASP A 160 -9.29 25.40 -0.63
N ARG A 161 -10.31 24.62 -0.34
CA ARG A 161 -10.25 23.37 0.41
C ARG A 161 -10.85 22.26 -0.45
N VAL A 162 -10.11 21.16 -0.64
CA VAL A 162 -10.46 20.03 -1.52
C VAL A 162 -10.55 18.76 -0.68
#